data_506f88014a7a63552a073feaab994b3b
#
_entry.id   506f88014a7a63552a073feaab994b3b
#
_cell.length_a   1.000
_cell.length_b   1.000
_cell.length_c   1.000
_cell.angle_alpha   90.00
_cell.angle_beta   90.00
_cell.angle_gamma   90.00
#
_symmetry.space_group_name_H-M   'P 1'
#
loop_
_entity.id
_entity.type
_entity.pdbx_description
1 polymer ?
#
loop_
_entity_poly.entity_id
_entity_poly.type
_entity_poly.pdbx_seq_one_letter_code
_entity_poly.pdbx_strand_id
1 'polypeptide(L)'
;MAFSPQNRAGTLSGILFVAIFAAAATFIAGLGPIKALGLSPLVIGIVMGIFYANTLHNKMPKEWQSGITFSGKKILRFAIVIYGFRITFQQIAAVGMDGFLVSLIMLTSTLILGSWLGHKIFGMEKDTSILTASGAAVCGAAAVLATEPVLKAEEYKTAIAVSMVVLFGTISMFLYPVLYTAFIEQATGFLHMDPRTFGIYVGGTIHEVAQVVAVPASVPGSPKEMADAAVIVKMTRVIMIAPMLIVLGLYLAWAAKKEGGSRNEKTKLVIPWFAVYFIMVAGFNSFHLIPQQYVDIINQIDTFLLTMAMTALGMGTIFSKFKGLGLAPIYTATGMFLWLVIGGFVVTKVIVGA
;
A
#
# COMPACT_ATOMS: atom_id res chain seq x y z
N MET A 1 13.11 -14.82 14.49
CA MET A 1 11.78 -15.18 13.91
C MET A 1 10.71 -14.85 14.93
N ALA A 2 9.55 -14.33 14.51
CA ALA A 2 8.47 -13.89 15.41
C ALA A 2 8.02 -14.97 16.43
N PHE A 3 7.94 -16.23 16.03
CA PHE A 3 7.52 -17.35 16.86
C PHE A 3 8.68 -18.29 17.29
N SER A 4 9.91 -17.79 17.37
CA SER A 4 10.97 -18.55 18.05
C SER A 4 10.60 -18.77 19.53
N PRO A 5 11.07 -19.85 20.17
CA PRO A 5 10.73 -20.15 21.57
C PRO A 5 10.93 -18.97 22.53
N GLN A 6 11.97 -18.16 22.28
CA GLN A 6 12.30 -16.98 23.09
C GLN A 6 11.38 -15.78 22.85
N ASN A 7 10.80 -15.62 21.63
CA ASN A 7 9.99 -14.46 21.25
C ASN A 7 8.48 -14.75 21.22
N ARG A 8 8.07 -16.00 21.39
CA ARG A 8 6.69 -16.42 21.18
C ARG A 8 5.69 -15.70 22.10
N ALA A 9 6.00 -15.60 23.39
CA ALA A 9 5.14 -14.93 24.35
C ALA A 9 5.01 -13.43 24.00
N GLY A 10 6.12 -12.74 23.74
CA GLY A 10 6.12 -11.32 23.36
C GLY A 10 5.39 -11.07 22.03
N THR A 11 5.54 -11.97 21.05
CA THR A 11 4.80 -11.88 19.78
C THR A 11 3.29 -12.00 20.01
N LEU A 12 2.85 -12.98 20.78
CA LEU A 12 1.42 -13.16 21.11
C LEU A 12 0.86 -11.96 21.88
N SER A 13 1.59 -11.46 22.87
CA SER A 13 1.20 -10.24 23.61
C SER A 13 1.10 -9.02 22.68
N GLY A 14 2.04 -8.85 21.74
CA GLY A 14 2.01 -7.77 20.77
C GLY A 14 0.83 -7.88 19.80
N ILE A 15 0.48 -9.08 19.34
CA ILE A 15 -0.71 -9.33 18.51
C ILE A 15 -1.98 -9.02 19.29
N LEU A 16 -2.08 -9.49 20.54
CA LEU A 16 -3.22 -9.22 21.41
C LEU A 16 -3.38 -7.72 21.68
N PHE A 17 -2.28 -7.03 21.92
CA PHE A 17 -2.27 -5.58 22.11
C PHE A 17 -2.83 -4.84 20.89
N VAL A 18 -2.40 -5.20 19.68
CA VAL A 18 -2.95 -4.66 18.42
C VAL A 18 -4.44 -4.99 18.27
N ALA A 19 -4.85 -6.22 18.64
CA ALA A 19 -6.25 -6.64 18.56
C ALA A 19 -7.15 -5.83 19.50
N ILE A 20 -6.67 -5.50 20.72
CA ILE A 20 -7.40 -4.64 21.66
C ILE A 20 -7.62 -3.24 21.07
N PHE A 21 -6.58 -2.64 20.48
CA PHE A 21 -6.71 -1.35 19.80
C PHE A 21 -7.66 -1.41 18.60
N ALA A 22 -7.61 -2.49 17.81
CA ALA A 22 -8.51 -2.70 16.69
C ALA A 22 -9.97 -2.88 17.15
N ALA A 23 -10.20 -3.59 18.26
CA ALA A 23 -11.51 -3.72 18.86
C ALA A 23 -12.04 -2.36 19.36
N ALA A 24 -11.19 -1.56 20.04
CA ALA A 24 -11.53 -0.21 20.45
C ALA A 24 -11.85 0.68 19.23
N ALA A 25 -11.06 0.62 18.16
CA ALA A 25 -11.32 1.35 16.92
C ALA A 25 -12.65 0.95 16.27
N THR A 26 -12.98 -0.35 16.28
CA THR A 26 -14.25 -0.86 15.77
C THR A 26 -15.42 -0.38 16.61
N PHE A 27 -15.29 -0.39 17.93
CA PHE A 27 -16.29 0.13 18.85
C PHE A 27 -16.53 1.63 18.64
N ILE A 28 -15.45 2.43 18.58
CA ILE A 28 -15.51 3.89 18.34
C ILE A 28 -16.19 4.19 16.99
N ALA A 29 -15.87 3.45 15.94
CA ALA A 29 -16.51 3.61 14.61
C ALA A 29 -18.02 3.37 14.65
N GLY A 30 -18.50 2.53 15.57
CA GLY A 30 -19.92 2.24 15.79
C GLY A 30 -20.69 3.34 16.51
N LEU A 31 -20.01 4.30 17.16
CA LEU A 31 -20.66 5.39 17.89
C LEU A 31 -21.38 6.34 16.92
N GLY A 32 -22.60 6.73 17.27
CA GLY A 32 -23.48 7.55 16.41
C GLY A 32 -22.78 8.77 15.77
N PRO A 33 -22.12 9.66 16.54
CA PRO A 33 -21.43 10.83 15.98
C PRO A 33 -20.30 10.47 15.01
N ILE A 34 -19.52 9.43 15.32
CA ILE A 34 -18.39 8.97 14.49
C ILE A 34 -18.90 8.31 13.21
N LYS A 35 -19.95 7.49 13.34
CA LYS A 35 -20.62 6.87 12.19
C LYS A 35 -21.20 7.91 11.23
N ALA A 36 -21.74 9.01 11.75
CA ALA A 36 -22.25 10.12 10.94
C ALA A 36 -21.14 10.86 10.16
N LEU A 37 -19.89 10.84 10.69
CA LEU A 37 -18.72 11.37 9.99
C LEU A 37 -18.16 10.43 8.91
N GLY A 38 -18.72 9.22 8.76
CA GLY A 38 -18.26 8.23 7.80
C GLY A 38 -16.89 7.61 8.09
N LEU A 39 -16.38 7.76 9.32
CA LEU A 39 -15.05 7.23 9.70
C LEU A 39 -15.10 5.72 9.91
N SER A 40 -14.35 5.00 9.09
CA SER A 40 -14.25 3.55 9.19
C SER A 40 -13.36 3.09 10.35
N PRO A 41 -13.53 1.84 10.84
CA PRO A 41 -12.63 1.25 11.86
C PRO A 41 -11.16 1.29 11.46
N LEU A 42 -10.87 1.11 10.15
CA LEU A 42 -9.51 1.10 9.61
C LEU A 42 -8.80 2.44 9.85
N VAL A 43 -9.51 3.54 9.58
CA VAL A 43 -8.98 4.92 9.74
C VAL A 43 -8.79 5.25 11.21
N ILE A 44 -9.76 4.91 12.05
CA ILE A 44 -9.64 5.13 13.49
C ILE A 44 -8.47 4.30 14.04
N GLY A 45 -8.33 3.05 13.61
CA GLY A 45 -7.24 2.17 14.03
C GLY A 45 -5.86 2.75 13.70
N ILE A 46 -5.63 3.24 12.47
CA ILE A 46 -4.33 3.82 12.12
C ILE A 46 -4.06 5.12 12.88
N VAL A 47 -5.06 5.98 13.06
CA VAL A 47 -4.92 7.23 13.84
C VAL A 47 -4.56 6.94 15.29
N MET A 48 -5.25 6.00 15.92
CA MET A 48 -4.94 5.53 17.30
C MET A 48 -3.52 4.95 17.37
N GLY A 49 -3.11 4.19 16.36
CA GLY A 49 -1.76 3.63 16.26
C GLY A 49 -0.69 4.71 16.16
N ILE A 50 -0.88 5.70 15.28
CA ILE A 50 0.03 6.85 15.12
C ILE A 50 0.13 7.66 16.42
N PHE A 51 -1.00 7.94 17.05
CA PHE A 51 -1.02 8.65 18.32
C PHE A 51 -0.24 7.89 19.39
N TYR A 52 -0.49 6.59 19.55
CA TYR A 52 0.25 5.74 20.47
C TYR A 52 1.76 5.75 20.19
N ALA A 53 2.17 5.58 18.93
CA ALA A 53 3.57 5.51 18.51
C ALA A 53 4.35 6.80 18.82
N ASN A 54 3.69 7.95 18.83
CA ASN A 54 4.34 9.25 19.03
C ASN A 54 4.18 9.82 20.45
N THR A 55 3.40 9.15 21.32
CA THR A 55 3.18 9.58 22.70
C THR A 55 3.62 8.55 23.73
N LEU A 56 3.26 7.28 23.55
CA LEU A 56 3.42 6.22 24.54
C LEU A 56 4.41 5.11 24.14
N HIS A 57 5.03 5.22 22.98
CA HIS A 57 5.93 4.18 22.40
C HIS A 57 7.04 3.73 23.39
N ASN A 58 7.63 4.65 24.13
CA ASN A 58 8.71 4.35 25.08
C ASN A 58 8.29 3.51 26.29
N LYS A 59 6.99 3.35 26.52
CA LYS A 59 6.42 2.57 27.63
C LYS A 59 6.11 1.12 27.26
N MET A 60 6.25 0.77 25.98
CA MET A 60 5.93 -0.57 25.50
C MET A 60 7.12 -1.54 25.70
N PRO A 61 6.85 -2.77 26.17
CA PRO A 61 7.87 -3.83 26.20
C PRO A 61 8.42 -4.09 24.78
N LYS A 62 9.75 -4.12 24.66
CA LYS A 62 10.42 -4.32 23.37
C LYS A 62 10.04 -5.65 22.70
N GLU A 63 9.70 -6.66 23.49
CA GLU A 63 9.28 -7.98 23.04
C GLU A 63 7.97 -7.94 22.24
N TRP A 64 7.07 -6.97 22.50
CA TRP A 64 5.80 -6.82 21.78
C TRP A 64 5.96 -6.27 20.38
N GLN A 65 7.09 -5.65 20.07
CA GLN A 65 7.39 -5.10 18.74
C GLN A 65 7.32 -6.17 17.65
N SER A 66 7.70 -7.42 17.96
CA SER A 66 7.59 -8.54 17.03
C SER A 66 6.14 -8.86 16.65
N GLY A 67 5.20 -8.75 17.59
CA GLY A 67 3.77 -8.96 17.36
C GLY A 67 3.13 -7.82 16.56
N ILE A 68 3.51 -6.57 16.83
CA ILE A 68 3.06 -5.42 16.04
C ILE A 68 3.55 -5.56 14.60
N THR A 69 4.83 -5.87 14.40
CA THR A 69 5.39 -6.10 13.06
C THR A 69 4.72 -7.27 12.33
N PHE A 70 4.41 -8.35 13.06
CA PHE A 70 3.68 -9.49 12.52
C PHE A 70 2.27 -9.08 12.06
N SER A 71 1.55 -8.29 12.84
CA SER A 71 0.21 -7.79 12.50
C SER A 71 0.25 -6.90 11.27
N GLY A 72 1.17 -5.95 11.18
CA GLY A 72 1.31 -5.06 10.03
C GLY A 72 1.80 -5.73 8.74
N LYS A 73 2.43 -6.92 8.82
CA LYS A 73 2.97 -7.61 7.64
C LYS A 73 2.26 -8.91 7.31
N LYS A 74 2.08 -9.80 8.28
CA LYS A 74 1.54 -11.16 8.02
C LYS A 74 0.03 -11.19 8.09
N ILE A 75 -0.57 -10.57 9.12
CA ILE A 75 -2.03 -10.47 9.22
C ILE A 75 -2.57 -9.63 8.06
N LEU A 76 -1.90 -8.52 7.69
CA LEU A 76 -2.26 -7.73 6.51
C LEU A 76 -2.33 -8.59 5.24
N ARG A 77 -1.28 -9.37 4.94
CA ARG A 77 -1.26 -10.22 3.74
C ARG A 77 -2.34 -11.28 3.75
N PHE A 78 -2.61 -11.86 4.91
CA PHE A 78 -3.68 -12.83 5.08
C PHE A 78 -5.07 -12.18 4.88
N ALA A 79 -5.31 -11.01 5.47
CA ALA A 79 -6.52 -10.23 5.25
C ALA A 79 -6.73 -9.90 3.77
N ILE A 80 -5.68 -9.47 3.05
CA ILE A 80 -5.77 -9.21 1.62
C ILE A 80 -6.18 -10.46 0.82
N VAL A 81 -5.67 -11.66 1.19
CA VAL A 81 -6.10 -12.92 0.56
C VAL A 81 -7.60 -13.15 0.79
N ILE A 82 -8.07 -12.97 2.02
CA ILE A 82 -9.49 -13.13 2.38
C ILE A 82 -10.35 -12.06 1.71
N TYR A 83 -9.84 -10.86 1.50
CA TYR A 83 -10.54 -9.80 0.76
C TYR A 83 -11.01 -10.28 -0.63
N GLY A 84 -10.36 -11.28 -1.21
CA GLY A 84 -10.80 -11.94 -2.44
C GLY A 84 -12.24 -12.46 -2.39
N PHE A 85 -12.80 -12.77 -1.21
CA PHE A 85 -14.22 -13.13 -1.06
C PHE A 85 -15.21 -11.96 -1.27
N ARG A 86 -14.72 -10.72 -1.36
CA ARG A 86 -15.54 -9.55 -1.72
C ARG A 86 -15.62 -9.35 -3.22
N ILE A 87 -14.74 -9.97 -3.99
CA ILE A 87 -14.48 -9.70 -5.41
C ILE A 87 -14.76 -10.95 -6.23
N THR A 88 -15.19 -10.74 -7.48
CA THR A 88 -15.42 -11.81 -8.47
C THR A 88 -14.59 -11.54 -9.73
N PHE A 89 -14.36 -12.56 -10.56
CA PHE A 89 -13.69 -12.41 -11.85
C PHE A 89 -14.44 -11.47 -12.80
N GLN A 90 -15.76 -11.41 -12.70
CA GLN A 90 -16.57 -10.47 -13.47
C GLN A 90 -16.22 -9.02 -13.13
N GLN A 91 -16.01 -8.71 -11.83
CA GLN A 91 -15.57 -7.38 -11.39
C GLN A 91 -14.12 -7.10 -11.79
N ILE A 92 -13.24 -8.10 -11.74
CA ILE A 92 -11.85 -7.97 -12.23
C ILE A 92 -11.88 -7.66 -13.74
N ALA A 93 -12.69 -8.37 -14.52
CA ALA A 93 -12.86 -8.14 -15.95
C ALA A 93 -13.48 -6.77 -16.25
N ALA A 94 -14.40 -6.28 -15.39
CA ALA A 94 -15.01 -4.96 -15.54
C ALA A 94 -14.03 -3.80 -15.31
N VAL A 95 -13.05 -3.95 -14.40
CA VAL A 95 -11.92 -3.01 -14.25
C VAL A 95 -10.97 -3.11 -15.44
N GLY A 96 -10.73 -4.31 -15.92
CA GLY A 96 -10.18 -4.68 -17.23
C GLY A 96 -8.92 -3.96 -17.66
N MET A 97 -8.89 -3.57 -18.94
CA MET A 97 -7.73 -2.95 -19.57
C MET A 97 -7.44 -1.55 -19.01
N ASP A 98 -8.46 -0.81 -18.56
CA ASP A 98 -8.28 0.53 -17.98
C ASP A 98 -7.39 0.47 -16.75
N GLY A 99 -7.73 -0.40 -15.79
CA GLY A 99 -6.92 -0.58 -14.58
C GLY A 99 -5.52 -1.12 -14.86
N PHE A 100 -5.39 -2.01 -15.86
CA PHE A 100 -4.09 -2.52 -16.29
C PHE A 100 -3.21 -1.41 -16.88
N LEU A 101 -3.73 -0.61 -17.80
CA LEU A 101 -2.99 0.47 -18.45
C LEU A 101 -2.61 1.57 -17.46
N VAL A 102 -3.53 1.98 -16.59
CA VAL A 102 -3.23 2.94 -15.51
C VAL A 102 -2.11 2.38 -14.63
N SER A 103 -2.19 1.11 -14.22
CA SER A 103 -1.15 0.46 -13.41
C SER A 103 0.20 0.45 -14.11
N LEU A 104 0.24 0.07 -15.39
CA LEU A 104 1.48 -0.03 -16.17
C LEU A 104 2.14 1.34 -16.38
N ILE A 105 1.36 2.35 -16.77
CA ILE A 105 1.86 3.70 -17.01
C ILE A 105 2.34 4.32 -15.71
N MET A 106 1.55 4.22 -14.64
CA MET A 106 1.92 4.81 -13.34
C MET A 106 3.14 4.12 -12.73
N LEU A 107 3.24 2.79 -12.83
CA LEU A 107 4.41 2.05 -12.37
C LEU A 107 5.67 2.50 -13.13
N THR A 108 5.61 2.46 -14.47
CA THR A 108 6.77 2.73 -15.31
C THR A 108 7.24 4.18 -15.20
N SER A 109 6.29 5.13 -15.29
CA SER A 109 6.60 6.56 -15.21
C SER A 109 7.11 6.96 -13.83
N THR A 110 6.51 6.44 -12.75
CA THR A 110 6.96 6.75 -11.38
C THR A 110 8.35 6.17 -11.10
N LEU A 111 8.64 4.96 -11.57
CA LEU A 111 9.96 4.35 -11.40
C LEU A 111 11.04 5.17 -12.13
N ILE A 112 10.79 5.54 -13.38
CA ILE A 112 11.73 6.32 -14.19
C ILE A 112 11.88 7.73 -13.62
N LEU A 113 10.78 8.44 -13.41
CA LEU A 113 10.76 9.81 -12.88
C LEU A 113 11.41 9.89 -11.50
N GLY A 114 11.04 9.00 -10.58
CA GLY A 114 11.59 9.00 -9.22
C GLY A 114 13.07 8.68 -9.18
N SER A 115 13.52 7.72 -9.99
CA SER A 115 14.95 7.39 -10.11
C SER A 115 15.75 8.56 -10.69
N TRP A 116 15.19 9.25 -11.69
CA TRP A 116 15.82 10.42 -12.32
C TRP A 116 15.83 11.64 -11.37
N LEU A 117 14.69 11.97 -10.76
CA LEU A 117 14.60 13.08 -9.80
C LEU A 117 15.57 12.88 -8.64
N GLY A 118 15.56 11.70 -8.02
CA GLY A 118 16.43 11.42 -6.87
C GLY A 118 17.90 11.53 -7.22
N HIS A 119 18.32 10.86 -8.29
CA HIS A 119 19.74 10.79 -8.61
C HIS A 119 20.28 12.03 -9.33
N LYS A 120 19.56 12.57 -10.33
CA LYS A 120 20.07 13.67 -11.18
C LYS A 120 19.73 15.05 -10.66
N ILE A 121 18.57 15.23 -10.02
CA ILE A 121 18.09 16.55 -9.57
C ILE A 121 18.47 16.78 -8.12
N PHE A 122 18.17 15.81 -7.23
CA PHE A 122 18.35 16.00 -5.80
C PHE A 122 19.64 15.37 -5.24
N GLY A 123 20.51 14.80 -6.09
CA GLY A 123 21.85 14.32 -5.70
C GLY A 123 21.85 13.09 -4.78
N MET A 124 20.75 12.32 -4.74
CA MET A 124 20.72 11.07 -4.00
C MET A 124 21.61 10.00 -4.64
N GLU A 125 22.09 9.09 -3.84
CA GLU A 125 22.72 7.88 -4.36
C GLU A 125 21.77 7.11 -5.28
N LYS A 126 22.32 6.52 -6.36
CA LYS A 126 21.53 5.82 -7.38
C LYS A 126 20.63 4.72 -6.78
N ASP A 127 21.19 3.91 -5.87
CA ASP A 127 20.46 2.81 -5.24
C ASP A 127 19.31 3.32 -4.38
N THR A 128 19.56 4.35 -3.55
CA THR A 128 18.51 4.97 -2.71
C THR A 128 17.40 5.56 -3.57
N SER A 129 17.76 6.19 -4.70
CA SER A 129 16.78 6.76 -5.65
C SER A 129 15.89 5.67 -6.27
N ILE A 130 16.50 4.56 -6.74
CA ILE A 130 15.76 3.43 -7.34
C ILE A 130 14.89 2.74 -6.29
N LEU A 131 15.39 2.53 -5.06
CA LEU A 131 14.62 1.94 -3.97
C LEU A 131 13.38 2.79 -3.64
N THR A 132 13.57 4.10 -3.48
CA THR A 132 12.47 5.03 -3.18
C THR A 132 11.45 5.05 -4.32
N ALA A 133 11.94 5.10 -5.57
CA ALA A 133 11.10 5.06 -6.76
C ALA A 133 10.32 3.74 -6.90
N SER A 134 10.95 2.60 -6.64
CA SER A 134 10.28 1.28 -6.70
C SER A 134 9.17 1.16 -5.65
N GLY A 135 9.42 1.70 -4.46
CA GLY A 135 8.39 1.75 -3.40
C GLY A 135 7.18 2.58 -3.81
N ALA A 136 7.39 3.79 -4.33
CA ALA A 136 6.31 4.65 -4.82
C ALA A 136 5.61 4.07 -6.05
N ALA A 137 6.35 3.40 -6.94
CA ALA A 137 5.84 2.88 -8.20
C ALA A 137 4.96 1.64 -8.05
N VAL A 138 5.15 0.78 -7.03
CA VAL A 138 4.47 -0.53 -6.95
C VAL A 138 3.57 -0.65 -5.71
N CYS A 139 4.13 -1.08 -4.59
CA CYS A 139 3.33 -1.45 -3.41
C CYS A 139 3.98 -1.06 -2.08
N GLY A 140 4.72 0.02 -2.08
CA GLY A 140 5.28 0.57 -0.87
C GLY A 140 6.50 -0.20 -0.36
N ALA A 141 6.55 -0.40 0.94
CA ALA A 141 7.67 -1.05 1.61
C ALA A 141 8.00 -2.45 1.05
N ALA A 142 6.99 -3.20 0.59
CA ALA A 142 7.20 -4.52 0.03
C ALA A 142 8.01 -4.47 -1.29
N ALA A 143 7.76 -3.46 -2.13
CA ALA A 143 8.52 -3.25 -3.36
C ALA A 143 9.96 -2.81 -3.07
N VAL A 144 10.18 -1.96 -2.07
CA VAL A 144 11.52 -1.58 -1.62
C VAL A 144 12.32 -2.80 -1.21
N LEU A 145 11.75 -3.64 -0.32
CA LEU A 145 12.39 -4.87 0.18
C LEU A 145 12.62 -5.93 -0.91
N ALA A 146 11.79 -5.95 -1.95
CA ALA A 146 11.97 -6.84 -3.09
C ALA A 146 13.05 -6.33 -4.06
N THR A 147 13.24 -5.03 -4.14
CA THR A 147 14.24 -4.37 -5.01
C THR A 147 15.64 -4.36 -4.37
N GLU A 148 15.72 -4.30 -3.03
CA GLU A 148 16.98 -4.28 -2.28
C GLU A 148 17.99 -5.37 -2.71
N PRO A 149 17.63 -6.67 -2.75
CA PRO A 149 18.58 -7.71 -3.16
C PRO A 149 18.98 -7.62 -4.65
N VAL A 150 18.14 -7.03 -5.50
CA VAL A 150 18.46 -6.82 -6.92
C VAL A 150 19.52 -5.75 -7.08
N LEU A 151 19.46 -4.69 -6.27
CA LEU A 151 20.46 -3.62 -6.23
C LEU A 151 21.69 -4.01 -5.41
N LYS A 152 21.57 -4.97 -4.48
CA LYS A 152 22.52 -5.26 -3.41
C LYS A 152 22.74 -4.01 -2.54
N ALA A 153 21.67 -3.29 -2.27
CA ALA A 153 21.71 -2.03 -1.55
C ALA A 153 21.98 -2.25 -0.04
N GLU A 154 22.62 -1.29 0.58
CA GLU A 154 22.85 -1.29 2.01
C GLU A 154 21.55 -1.05 2.80
N GLU A 155 21.45 -1.66 3.97
CA GLU A 155 20.23 -1.66 4.80
C GLU A 155 19.74 -0.24 5.14
N TYR A 156 20.65 0.73 5.38
CA TYR A 156 20.25 2.11 5.66
C TYR A 156 19.55 2.78 4.49
N LYS A 157 19.92 2.47 3.23
CA LYS A 157 19.27 2.98 2.01
C LYS A 157 17.84 2.46 1.90
N THR A 158 17.67 1.18 2.21
CA THR A 158 16.34 0.54 2.30
C THR A 158 15.49 1.19 3.37
N ALA A 159 16.06 1.48 4.55
CA ALA A 159 15.34 2.15 5.63
C ALA A 159 14.89 3.57 5.25
N ILE A 160 15.70 4.34 4.54
CA ILE A 160 15.34 5.66 4.01
C ILE A 160 14.16 5.52 3.03
N ALA A 161 14.26 4.63 2.04
CA ALA A 161 13.23 4.43 1.03
C ALA A 161 11.88 4.00 1.66
N VAL A 162 11.90 3.05 2.59
CA VAL A 162 10.70 2.61 3.32
C VAL A 162 10.09 3.78 4.12
N SER A 163 10.91 4.60 4.76
CA SER A 163 10.42 5.76 5.52
C SER A 163 9.69 6.76 4.64
N MET A 164 10.21 7.06 3.44
CA MET A 164 9.56 7.95 2.47
C MET A 164 8.21 7.40 2.01
N VAL A 165 8.16 6.13 1.69
CA VAL A 165 6.93 5.46 1.24
C VAL A 165 5.85 5.46 2.33
N VAL A 166 6.23 5.18 3.58
CA VAL A 166 5.28 5.19 4.71
C VAL A 166 4.76 6.61 4.95
N LEU A 167 5.65 7.62 4.92
CA LEU A 167 5.26 9.00 5.13
C LEU A 167 4.27 9.50 4.07
N PHE A 168 4.63 9.41 2.79
CA PHE A 168 3.80 9.93 1.70
C PHE A 168 2.57 9.06 1.44
N GLY A 169 2.66 7.76 1.68
CA GLY A 169 1.51 6.88 1.63
C GLY A 169 0.47 7.20 2.72
N THR A 170 0.93 7.53 3.92
CA THR A 170 0.03 7.98 5.01
C THR A 170 -0.62 9.33 4.67
N ILE A 171 0.15 10.28 4.12
CA ILE A 171 -0.41 11.55 3.64
C ILE A 171 -1.46 11.30 2.55
N SER A 172 -1.16 10.44 1.57
CA SER A 172 -2.10 10.08 0.50
C SER A 172 -3.42 9.54 1.05
N MET A 173 -3.34 8.64 2.02
CA MET A 173 -4.52 8.00 2.60
C MET A 173 -5.53 9.00 3.19
N PHE A 174 -5.07 10.10 3.77
CA PHE A 174 -5.94 11.16 4.28
C PHE A 174 -6.31 12.19 3.21
N LEU A 175 -5.41 12.47 2.29
CA LEU A 175 -5.64 13.48 1.24
C LEU A 175 -6.69 13.05 0.23
N TYR A 176 -6.66 11.80 -0.24
CA TYR A 176 -7.52 11.36 -1.34
C TYR A 176 -9.01 11.36 -1.03
N PRO A 177 -9.49 10.93 0.16
CA PRO A 177 -10.90 11.09 0.52
C PRO A 177 -11.35 12.55 0.51
N VAL A 178 -10.49 13.46 1.01
CA VAL A 178 -10.78 14.92 1.01
C VAL A 178 -10.84 15.46 -0.43
N LEU A 179 -9.90 15.07 -1.30
CA LEU A 179 -9.92 15.44 -2.71
C LEU A 179 -11.21 14.97 -3.40
N TYR A 180 -11.64 13.76 -3.12
CA TYR A 180 -12.86 13.20 -3.70
C TYR A 180 -14.09 14.00 -3.25
N THR A 181 -14.33 14.07 -1.96
CA THR A 181 -15.55 14.68 -1.42
C THR A 181 -15.64 16.19 -1.63
N ALA A 182 -14.50 16.91 -1.58
CA ALA A 182 -14.49 18.35 -1.70
C ALA A 182 -14.41 18.87 -3.15
N PHE A 183 -13.75 18.11 -4.06
CA PHE A 183 -13.38 18.65 -5.37
C PHE A 183 -13.78 17.76 -6.56
N ILE A 184 -13.89 16.44 -6.40
CA ILE A 184 -14.03 15.51 -7.53
C ILE A 184 -15.48 15.05 -7.70
N GLU A 185 -16.14 14.63 -6.60
CA GLU A 185 -17.46 14.01 -6.61
C GLU A 185 -18.53 14.93 -7.20
N GLN A 186 -18.53 16.20 -6.78
CA GLN A 186 -19.51 17.21 -7.20
C GLN A 186 -19.06 18.07 -8.38
N ALA A 187 -17.84 17.82 -8.89
CA ALA A 187 -17.31 18.55 -10.01
C ALA A 187 -18.09 18.25 -11.30
N THR A 188 -17.92 19.11 -12.30
CA THR A 188 -18.43 18.91 -13.65
C THR A 188 -17.27 18.86 -14.65
N GLY A 189 -17.47 18.21 -15.78
CA GLY A 189 -16.46 18.11 -16.83
C GLY A 189 -15.23 17.32 -16.42
N PHE A 190 -14.04 17.81 -16.77
CA PHE A 190 -12.78 17.09 -16.60
C PHE A 190 -12.44 16.72 -15.14
N LEU A 191 -12.86 17.49 -14.17
CA LEU A 191 -12.55 17.22 -12.76
C LEU A 191 -13.42 16.13 -12.14
N HIS A 192 -14.59 15.85 -12.72
CA HIS A 192 -15.48 14.81 -12.21
C HIS A 192 -14.90 13.41 -12.42
N MET A 193 -14.97 12.57 -11.41
CA MET A 193 -14.77 11.11 -11.54
C MET A 193 -15.92 10.38 -10.86
N ASP A 194 -16.49 9.41 -11.56
CA ASP A 194 -17.41 8.45 -10.95
C ASP A 194 -16.67 7.56 -9.94
N PRO A 195 -17.40 6.87 -9.03
CA PRO A 195 -16.79 6.07 -7.98
C PRO A 195 -15.81 5.00 -8.48
N ARG A 196 -16.13 4.33 -9.61
CA ARG A 196 -15.25 3.31 -10.20
C ARG A 196 -13.95 3.93 -10.71
N THR A 197 -14.04 5.01 -11.45
CA THR A 197 -12.87 5.75 -11.99
C THR A 197 -11.99 6.27 -10.86
N PHE A 198 -12.59 6.82 -9.81
CA PHE A 198 -11.83 7.22 -8.62
C PHE A 198 -11.16 6.02 -7.93
N GLY A 199 -11.83 4.87 -7.85
CA GLY A 199 -11.23 3.63 -7.37
C GLY A 199 -10.00 3.22 -8.19
N ILE A 200 -10.07 3.29 -9.53
CA ILE A 200 -8.94 3.03 -10.43
C ILE A 200 -7.78 3.99 -10.13
N TYR A 201 -8.07 5.29 -9.98
CA TYR A 201 -7.09 6.30 -9.62
C TYR A 201 -6.41 6.00 -8.27
N VAL A 202 -7.18 5.69 -7.23
CA VAL A 202 -6.68 5.30 -5.90
C VAL A 202 -5.75 4.08 -5.99
N GLY A 203 -6.19 3.00 -6.64
CA GLY A 203 -5.40 1.79 -6.81
C GLY A 203 -4.13 2.00 -7.63
N GLY A 204 -4.20 2.86 -8.64
CA GLY A 204 -3.12 3.23 -9.54
C GLY A 204 -2.06 4.16 -8.93
N THR A 205 -2.32 4.84 -7.82
CA THR A 205 -1.45 5.91 -7.33
C THR A 205 -1.03 5.80 -5.87
N ILE A 206 -1.85 5.26 -4.97
CA ILE A 206 -1.50 5.13 -3.55
C ILE A 206 -0.42 4.05 -3.34
N HIS A 207 0.44 4.25 -2.35
CA HIS A 207 1.63 3.45 -2.14
C HIS A 207 1.34 2.03 -1.65
N GLU A 208 0.60 1.85 -0.55
CA GLU A 208 0.42 0.56 0.09
C GLU A 208 -1.00 0.00 -0.06
N VAL A 209 -1.13 -1.32 -0.08
CA VAL A 209 -2.43 -2.00 -0.23
C VAL A 209 -3.38 -1.66 0.91
N ALA A 210 -2.88 -1.60 2.14
CA ALA A 210 -3.69 -1.23 3.30
C ALA A 210 -4.29 0.19 3.17
N GLN A 211 -3.50 1.14 2.66
CA GLN A 211 -3.93 2.52 2.42
C GLN A 211 -4.97 2.60 1.30
N VAL A 212 -4.82 1.79 0.25
CA VAL A 212 -5.80 1.69 -0.84
C VAL A 212 -7.16 1.21 -0.34
N VAL A 213 -7.20 0.26 0.59
CA VAL A 213 -8.45 -0.21 1.20
C VAL A 213 -9.05 0.87 2.13
N ALA A 214 -8.21 1.62 2.82
CA ALA A 214 -8.65 2.65 3.77
C ALA A 214 -9.28 3.87 3.09
N VAL A 215 -8.85 4.25 1.89
CA VAL A 215 -9.35 5.45 1.19
C VAL A 215 -10.83 5.36 0.86
N PRO A 216 -11.34 4.34 0.14
CA PRO A 216 -12.77 4.20 -0.07
C PRO A 216 -13.55 4.08 1.24
N ALA A 217 -12.99 3.38 2.23
CA ALA A 217 -13.61 3.24 3.55
C ALA A 217 -13.71 4.57 4.34
N SER A 218 -13.00 5.61 3.91
CA SER A 218 -13.00 6.96 4.49
C SER A 218 -13.93 7.92 3.75
N VAL A 219 -14.50 7.53 2.63
CA VAL A 219 -15.45 8.32 1.86
C VAL A 219 -16.86 7.98 2.33
N PRO A 220 -17.61 8.93 2.92
CA PRO A 220 -18.97 8.68 3.40
C PRO A 220 -19.89 8.20 2.28
N GLY A 221 -20.61 7.11 2.49
CA GLY A 221 -21.52 6.56 1.50
C GLY A 221 -20.86 5.97 0.26
N SER A 222 -19.55 5.73 0.28
CA SER A 222 -18.81 5.23 -0.88
C SER A 222 -19.40 3.90 -1.39
N PRO A 223 -19.67 3.79 -2.69
CA PRO A 223 -20.17 2.55 -3.27
C PRO A 223 -19.10 1.45 -3.22
N LYS A 224 -19.55 0.20 -3.14
CA LYS A 224 -18.65 -0.97 -3.14
C LYS A 224 -17.72 -1.01 -4.35
N GLU A 225 -18.20 -0.58 -5.52
CA GLU A 225 -17.40 -0.56 -6.75
C GLU A 225 -16.13 0.31 -6.67
N MET A 226 -16.14 1.40 -5.89
CA MET A 226 -14.94 2.23 -5.63
C MET A 226 -13.85 1.40 -4.92
N ALA A 227 -14.23 0.68 -3.87
CA ALA A 227 -13.30 -0.15 -3.10
C ALA A 227 -12.79 -1.34 -3.93
N ASP A 228 -13.69 -2.00 -4.65
CA ASP A 228 -13.36 -3.15 -5.49
C ASP A 228 -12.39 -2.74 -6.60
N ALA A 229 -12.67 -1.65 -7.34
CA ALA A 229 -11.79 -1.14 -8.38
C ALA A 229 -10.41 -0.76 -7.82
N ALA A 230 -10.36 -0.07 -6.68
CA ALA A 230 -9.12 0.33 -6.04
C ALA A 230 -8.23 -0.88 -5.68
N VAL A 231 -8.82 -1.92 -5.09
CA VAL A 231 -8.08 -3.13 -4.70
C VAL A 231 -7.65 -3.93 -5.93
N ILE A 232 -8.51 -4.11 -6.94
CA ILE A 232 -8.17 -4.83 -8.17
C ILE A 232 -6.98 -4.18 -8.87
N VAL A 233 -7.02 -2.86 -9.08
CA VAL A 233 -5.93 -2.11 -9.71
C VAL A 233 -4.65 -2.21 -8.89
N LYS A 234 -4.76 -2.10 -7.56
CA LYS A 234 -3.58 -2.24 -6.68
C LYS A 234 -2.99 -3.64 -6.74
N MET A 235 -3.81 -4.70 -6.77
CA MET A 235 -3.31 -6.08 -6.91
C MET A 235 -2.64 -6.29 -8.27
N THR A 236 -3.14 -5.71 -9.33
CA THR A 236 -2.50 -5.71 -10.65
C THR A 236 -1.09 -5.11 -10.57
N ARG A 237 -0.92 -3.94 -9.93
CA ARG A 237 0.41 -3.34 -9.71
C ARG A 237 1.33 -4.24 -8.87
N VAL A 238 0.80 -4.87 -7.82
CA VAL A 238 1.59 -5.79 -6.97
C VAL A 238 2.13 -6.97 -7.77
N ILE A 239 1.34 -7.53 -8.68
CA ILE A 239 1.80 -8.63 -9.55
C ILE A 239 2.88 -8.16 -10.51
N MET A 240 2.80 -6.93 -11.00
CA MET A 240 3.81 -6.33 -11.88
C MET A 240 5.19 -6.15 -11.24
N ILE A 241 5.34 -6.36 -9.92
CA ILE A 241 6.66 -6.33 -9.27
C ILE A 241 7.61 -7.37 -9.89
N ALA A 242 7.12 -8.55 -10.24
CA ALA A 242 7.94 -9.61 -10.79
C ALA A 242 8.57 -9.21 -12.15
N PRO A 243 7.80 -8.81 -13.18
CA PRO A 243 8.37 -8.34 -14.44
C PRO A 243 9.21 -7.07 -14.26
N MET A 244 8.82 -6.15 -13.36
CA MET A 244 9.62 -4.95 -13.06
C MET A 244 11.03 -5.32 -12.56
N LEU A 245 11.14 -6.25 -11.62
CA LEU A 245 12.44 -6.67 -11.08
C LEU A 245 13.31 -7.39 -12.13
N ILE A 246 12.71 -8.14 -13.05
CA ILE A 246 13.42 -8.76 -14.17
C ILE A 246 14.00 -7.68 -15.06
N VAL A 247 13.17 -6.72 -15.50
CA VAL A 247 13.60 -5.61 -16.37
C VAL A 247 14.69 -4.78 -15.70
N LEU A 248 14.51 -4.44 -14.39
CA LEU A 248 15.51 -3.72 -13.63
C LEU A 248 16.83 -4.50 -13.54
N GLY A 249 16.79 -5.80 -13.26
CA GLY A 249 17.97 -6.66 -13.19
C GLY A 249 18.72 -6.73 -14.54
N LEU A 250 17.99 -6.86 -15.65
CA LEU A 250 18.55 -6.84 -17.01
C LEU A 250 19.19 -5.49 -17.33
N TYR A 251 18.53 -4.38 -16.97
CA TYR A 251 19.07 -3.03 -17.15
C TYR A 251 20.37 -2.83 -16.36
N LEU A 252 20.42 -3.27 -15.10
CA LEU A 252 21.61 -3.16 -14.27
C LEU A 252 22.77 -4.02 -14.79
N ALA A 253 22.48 -5.22 -15.30
CA ALA A 253 23.47 -6.09 -15.91
C ALA A 253 24.06 -5.48 -17.20
N TRP A 254 23.19 -4.89 -18.04
CA TRP A 254 23.62 -4.18 -19.25
C TRP A 254 24.46 -2.94 -18.91
N ALA A 255 24.05 -2.13 -17.93
CA ALA A 255 24.80 -0.96 -17.50
C ALA A 255 26.20 -1.32 -16.95
N ALA A 256 26.28 -2.37 -16.11
CA ALA A 256 27.56 -2.86 -15.58
C ALA A 256 28.50 -3.36 -16.69
N LYS A 257 27.96 -4.04 -17.70
CA LYS A 257 28.77 -4.50 -18.87
C LYS A 257 29.34 -3.32 -19.65
N LYS A 258 28.58 -2.23 -19.81
CA LYS A 258 29.02 -1.01 -20.49
C LYS A 258 30.16 -0.29 -19.73
N GLU A 259 30.19 -0.41 -18.41
CA GLU A 259 31.24 0.15 -17.53
C GLU A 259 32.43 -0.80 -17.34
N GLY A 260 32.53 -1.90 -18.11
CA GLY A 260 33.63 -2.87 -18.07
C GLY A 260 33.55 -3.87 -16.91
N GLY A 261 32.44 -3.90 -16.18
CA GLY A 261 32.19 -4.85 -15.10
C GLY A 261 31.47 -6.12 -15.56
N SER A 262 31.64 -7.23 -14.84
CA SER A 262 30.87 -8.46 -15.05
C SER A 262 29.86 -8.65 -13.93
N ARG A 263 28.58 -8.42 -14.20
CA ARG A 263 27.49 -8.72 -13.26
C ARG A 263 26.69 -9.90 -13.81
N ASN A 264 27.17 -11.10 -13.54
CA ASN A 264 26.62 -12.34 -14.07
C ASN A 264 25.79 -13.09 -13.02
N GLU A 265 24.82 -12.42 -12.37
CA GLU A 265 23.98 -13.04 -11.37
C GLU A 265 22.52 -13.10 -11.80
N LYS A 266 21.91 -14.28 -11.61
CA LYS A 266 20.46 -14.50 -11.82
C LYS A 266 19.67 -13.67 -10.83
N THR A 267 18.87 -12.74 -11.34
CA THR A 267 17.89 -11.98 -10.53
C THR A 267 16.93 -12.98 -9.86
N LYS A 268 16.85 -12.97 -8.54
CA LYS A 268 15.86 -13.79 -7.83
C LYS A 268 14.47 -13.24 -8.10
N LEU A 269 13.64 -14.05 -8.74
CA LEU A 269 12.23 -13.73 -8.98
C LEU A 269 11.48 -13.70 -7.65
N VAL A 270 10.96 -12.55 -7.27
CA VAL A 270 10.12 -12.38 -6.08
C VAL A 270 8.66 -12.43 -6.50
N ILE A 271 8.00 -13.54 -6.19
CA ILE A 271 6.56 -13.71 -6.47
C ILE A 271 5.77 -13.24 -5.24
N PRO A 272 4.86 -12.27 -5.40
CA PRO A 272 3.99 -11.82 -4.31
C PRO A 272 2.84 -12.83 -4.11
N TRP A 273 3.11 -13.97 -3.49
CA TRP A 273 2.16 -15.08 -3.32
C TRP A 273 0.81 -14.67 -2.75
N PHE A 274 0.76 -13.68 -1.85
CA PHE A 274 -0.52 -13.20 -1.31
C PHE A 274 -1.44 -12.61 -2.39
N ALA A 275 -0.87 -11.97 -3.44
CA ALA A 275 -1.66 -11.46 -4.55
C ALA A 275 -2.14 -12.59 -5.48
N VAL A 276 -1.34 -13.65 -5.64
CA VAL A 276 -1.76 -14.85 -6.36
C VAL A 276 -2.91 -15.53 -5.62
N TYR A 277 -2.79 -15.71 -4.30
CA TYR A 277 -3.86 -16.30 -3.48
C TYR A 277 -5.12 -15.44 -3.46
N PHE A 278 -5.00 -14.09 -3.45
CA PHE A 278 -6.13 -13.19 -3.61
C PHE A 278 -6.92 -13.48 -4.90
N ILE A 279 -6.22 -13.63 -6.05
CA ILE A 279 -6.86 -13.97 -7.33
C ILE A 279 -7.53 -15.33 -7.28
N MET A 280 -6.88 -16.33 -6.66
CA MET A 280 -7.46 -17.67 -6.50
C MET A 280 -8.74 -17.63 -5.65
N VAL A 281 -8.76 -16.87 -4.56
CA VAL A 281 -9.94 -16.70 -3.70
C VAL A 281 -11.05 -15.94 -4.43
N ALA A 282 -10.72 -14.88 -5.19
CA ALA A 282 -11.70 -14.17 -6.02
C ALA A 282 -12.29 -15.09 -7.11
N GLY A 283 -11.46 -15.93 -7.72
CA GLY A 283 -11.90 -16.97 -8.66
C GLY A 283 -12.84 -17.98 -8.00
N PHE A 284 -12.49 -18.49 -6.84
CA PHE A 284 -13.34 -19.41 -6.08
C PHE A 284 -14.69 -18.76 -5.70
N ASN A 285 -14.66 -17.49 -5.24
CA ASN A 285 -15.87 -16.75 -4.92
C ASN A 285 -16.78 -16.51 -6.15
N SER A 286 -16.20 -16.44 -7.35
CA SER A 286 -16.94 -16.26 -8.60
C SER A 286 -17.85 -17.43 -8.96
N PHE A 287 -17.62 -18.61 -8.40
CA PHE A 287 -18.49 -19.78 -8.56
C PHE A 287 -19.69 -19.79 -7.61
N HIS A 288 -19.78 -18.84 -6.67
CA HIS A 288 -20.88 -18.72 -5.68
C HIS A 288 -21.17 -20.02 -4.91
N LEU A 289 -20.13 -20.82 -4.62
CA LEU A 289 -20.27 -22.12 -3.93
C LEU A 289 -20.53 -21.97 -2.43
N ILE A 290 -20.21 -20.82 -1.84
CA ILE A 290 -20.44 -20.52 -0.42
C ILE A 290 -21.71 -19.67 -0.31
N PRO A 291 -22.68 -20.04 0.54
CA PRO A 291 -23.84 -19.20 0.81
C PRO A 291 -23.42 -17.80 1.32
N GLN A 292 -24.11 -16.75 0.86
CA GLN A 292 -23.78 -15.36 1.11
C GLN A 292 -23.60 -15.03 2.61
N GLN A 293 -24.40 -15.64 3.48
CA GLN A 293 -24.29 -15.45 4.94
C GLN A 293 -22.91 -15.79 5.49
N TYR A 294 -22.25 -16.81 4.97
CA TYR A 294 -20.86 -17.17 5.39
C TYR A 294 -19.83 -16.22 4.79
N VAL A 295 -20.05 -15.79 3.56
CA VAL A 295 -19.19 -14.76 2.91
C VAL A 295 -19.27 -13.46 3.72
N ASP A 296 -20.42 -13.07 4.21
CA ASP A 296 -20.60 -11.87 5.04
C ASP A 296 -19.87 -11.99 6.39
N ILE A 297 -19.88 -13.17 7.01
CA ILE A 297 -19.09 -13.43 8.23
C ILE A 297 -17.59 -13.34 7.94
N ILE A 298 -17.13 -13.94 6.85
CA ILE A 298 -15.73 -13.87 6.40
C ILE A 298 -15.33 -12.40 6.19
N ASN A 299 -16.18 -11.62 5.55
CA ASN A 299 -15.94 -10.20 5.28
C ASN A 299 -15.91 -9.34 6.56
N GLN A 300 -16.68 -9.69 7.59
CA GLN A 300 -16.60 -9.03 8.90
C GLN A 300 -15.28 -9.34 9.60
N ILE A 301 -14.86 -10.61 9.60
CA ILE A 301 -13.57 -11.03 10.15
C ILE A 301 -12.44 -10.32 9.40
N ASP A 302 -12.52 -10.27 8.06
CA ASP A 302 -11.55 -9.58 7.22
C ASP A 302 -11.43 -8.09 7.57
N THR A 303 -12.56 -7.39 7.76
CA THR A 303 -12.56 -5.98 8.19
C THR A 303 -11.83 -5.80 9.52
N PHE A 304 -12.01 -6.72 10.47
CA PHE A 304 -11.31 -6.69 11.75
C PHE A 304 -9.80 -6.93 11.59
N LEU A 305 -9.40 -7.90 10.78
CA LEU A 305 -7.99 -8.19 10.47
C LEU A 305 -7.31 -7.01 9.76
N LEU A 306 -8.01 -6.36 8.82
CA LEU A 306 -7.54 -5.14 8.18
C LEU A 306 -7.40 -3.99 9.20
N THR A 307 -8.35 -3.84 10.13
CA THR A 307 -8.26 -2.85 11.21
C THR A 307 -7.05 -3.11 12.12
N MET A 308 -6.78 -4.38 12.47
CA MET A 308 -5.55 -4.76 13.19
C MET A 308 -4.29 -4.37 12.40
N ALA A 309 -4.26 -4.67 11.11
CA ALA A 309 -3.12 -4.36 10.25
C ALA A 309 -2.89 -2.83 10.15
N MET A 310 -3.95 -2.04 9.97
CA MET A 310 -3.89 -0.58 9.93
C MET A 310 -3.43 0.01 11.26
N THR A 311 -3.95 -0.50 12.38
CA THR A 311 -3.51 -0.11 13.72
C THR A 311 -2.00 -0.39 13.92
N ALA A 312 -1.54 -1.57 13.53
CA ALA A 312 -0.13 -1.94 13.61
C ALA A 312 0.76 -1.06 12.71
N LEU A 313 0.27 -0.70 11.53
CA LEU A 313 0.95 0.22 10.61
C LEU A 313 1.07 1.61 11.24
N GLY A 314 0.00 2.11 11.86
CA GLY A 314 0.01 3.33 12.65
C GLY A 314 1.03 3.29 13.79
N MET A 315 1.07 2.19 14.56
CA MET A 315 2.07 1.97 15.62
C MET A 315 3.52 1.93 15.09
N GLY A 316 3.73 1.62 13.82
CA GLY A 316 5.03 1.69 13.14
C GLY A 316 5.40 3.10 12.66
N THR A 317 4.45 4.02 12.58
CA THR A 317 4.63 5.39 12.06
C THR A 317 5.12 6.33 13.16
N ILE A 318 6.43 6.39 13.34
CA ILE A 318 7.10 7.19 14.39
C ILE A 318 7.74 8.41 13.71
N PHE A 319 7.23 9.62 14.00
CA PHE A 319 7.68 10.87 13.36
C PHE A 319 9.14 11.21 13.63
N SER A 320 9.70 10.82 14.78
CA SER A 320 11.10 11.04 15.07
C SER A 320 12.06 10.30 14.14
N LYS A 321 11.64 9.19 13.53
CA LYS A 321 12.43 8.45 12.54
C LYS A 321 12.62 9.20 11.23
N PHE A 322 11.78 10.18 10.94
CA PHE A 322 11.90 11.01 9.73
C PHE A 322 12.86 12.17 9.92
N LYS A 323 13.23 12.51 11.18
CA LYS A 323 14.24 13.52 11.48
C LYS A 323 15.64 12.97 11.14
N GLY A 324 16.41 13.73 10.37
CA GLY A 324 17.78 13.36 10.01
C GLY A 324 17.94 12.53 8.73
N LEU A 325 16.87 12.19 8.00
CA LEU A 325 16.96 11.49 6.71
C LEU A 325 17.54 12.35 5.56
N GLY A 326 17.76 13.64 5.81
CA GLY A 326 18.17 14.60 4.79
C GLY A 326 17.01 15.11 3.95
N LEU A 327 17.25 16.19 3.20
CA LEU A 327 16.20 16.83 2.38
C LEU A 327 16.02 16.16 1.01
N ALA A 328 17.07 15.59 0.44
CA ALA A 328 17.03 14.99 -0.89
C ALA A 328 16.00 13.83 -1.01
N PRO A 329 15.91 12.86 -0.08
CA PRO A 329 14.86 11.85 -0.07
C PRO A 329 13.44 12.44 0.02
N ILE A 330 13.27 13.48 0.85
CA ILE A 330 11.98 14.16 1.03
C ILE A 330 11.56 14.85 -0.27
N TYR A 331 12.46 15.62 -0.90
CA TYR A 331 12.15 16.29 -2.18
C TYR A 331 11.86 15.30 -3.30
N THR A 332 12.62 14.19 -3.37
CA THR A 332 12.36 13.12 -4.35
C THR A 332 11.00 12.50 -4.14
N ALA A 333 10.66 12.16 -2.91
CA ALA A 333 9.37 11.57 -2.57
C ALA A 333 8.22 12.56 -2.78
N THR A 334 8.42 13.86 -2.49
CA THR A 334 7.43 14.93 -2.79
C THR A 334 7.19 15.04 -4.29
N GLY A 335 8.24 15.04 -5.11
CA GLY A 335 8.11 15.09 -6.57
C GLY A 335 7.31 13.89 -7.12
N MET A 336 7.61 12.69 -6.64
CA MET A 336 6.85 11.49 -6.99
C MET A 336 5.40 11.56 -6.47
N PHE A 337 5.19 12.04 -5.27
CA PHE A 337 3.86 12.21 -4.70
C PHE A 337 3.00 13.17 -5.55
N LEU A 338 3.54 14.32 -5.95
CA LEU A 338 2.85 15.26 -6.84
C LEU A 338 2.55 14.63 -8.20
N TRP A 339 3.50 13.84 -8.74
CA TRP A 339 3.26 13.06 -9.95
C TRP A 339 2.13 12.05 -9.78
N LEU A 340 2.11 11.30 -8.68
CA LEU A 340 1.06 10.33 -8.39
C LEU A 340 -0.32 11.00 -8.23
N VAL A 341 -0.38 12.14 -7.53
CA VAL A 341 -1.64 12.87 -7.34
C VAL A 341 -2.11 13.52 -8.65
N ILE A 342 -1.28 14.36 -9.27
CA ILE A 342 -1.69 15.17 -10.43
C ILE A 342 -1.59 14.34 -11.71
N GLY A 343 -0.44 13.76 -11.98
CA GLY A 343 -0.22 12.93 -13.17
C GLY A 343 -1.10 11.69 -13.19
N GLY A 344 -1.27 11.04 -12.02
CA GLY A 344 -2.17 9.90 -11.89
C GLY A 344 -3.62 10.25 -12.13
N PHE A 345 -4.09 11.41 -11.68
CA PHE A 345 -5.40 11.93 -12.01
C PHE A 345 -5.60 12.08 -13.53
N VAL A 346 -4.67 12.76 -14.20
CA VAL A 346 -4.71 12.98 -15.65
C VAL A 346 -4.65 11.65 -16.42
N VAL A 347 -3.70 10.77 -16.06
CA VAL A 347 -3.55 9.45 -16.71
C VAL A 347 -4.83 8.63 -16.58
N THR A 348 -5.45 8.62 -15.39
CA THR A 348 -6.70 7.88 -15.18
C THR A 348 -7.82 8.44 -16.04
N LYS A 349 -7.99 9.77 -16.09
CA LYS A 349 -9.01 10.43 -16.91
C LYS A 349 -8.83 10.15 -18.41
N VAL A 350 -7.60 10.19 -18.89
CA VAL A 350 -7.31 9.94 -20.31
C VAL A 350 -7.55 8.48 -20.71
N ILE A 351 -7.24 7.53 -19.82
CA ILE A 351 -7.40 6.10 -20.13
C ILE A 351 -8.83 5.65 -20.00
N VAL A 352 -9.51 6.05 -18.93
CA VAL A 352 -10.90 5.62 -18.68
C VAL A 352 -11.88 6.36 -19.60
N GLY A 353 -11.50 7.52 -20.14
CA GLY A 353 -12.34 8.29 -21.06
C GLY A 353 -13.54 8.95 -20.38
N ALA A 354 -13.44 9.21 -19.10
CA ALA A 354 -14.52 9.77 -18.28
C ALA A 354 -14.42 11.29 -18.13
#